data_09d45654928377935116590147f4e4ae
#
_entry.id   09d45654928377935116590147f4e4ae
#
_cell.length_a   1.000
_cell.length_b   1.000
_cell.length_c   1.000
_cell.angle_alpha   90.00
_cell.angle_beta   90.00
_cell.angle_gamma   90.00
#
_symmetry.space_group_name_H-M   'P 1'
#
loop_
_entity.id
_entity.type
_entity.pdbx_description
1 polymer ?
#
loop_
_entity_poly.entity_id
_entity_poly.type
_entity_poly.pdbx_seq_one_letter_code
_entity_poly.pdbx_strand_id
1 'polypeptide(L)'
;VRNMYANDKILLGITDTDIPMMESEDGNIVVFEAANKLFSYNATSNRLAVLFSFYDEENMDARTVYGEHSLKILDVSEGGNVAFAVYGYMNRGRHEGEVGVQIYNYDSSLNTIEEIVYIPYENTYAVLEAELERLLYLSRDQKLYLSLDSVVYEVDLAEKTYAGIVTITQDDSMQVSDNHKMIVWLEGGDIYHSNNLYIKSLSSGTEGLITVGEGEAVRPLGFMGEDVIYGIARNEDIVEESSGNVFFPMYCVRICNPEGEILTEYRMDNIYITGCSVVNNQITLDRVRRLENGEYQEATQDQIMNSMETEPGENIIVAADIDIYERYVQIQTGSTINSSTIQILTPKEVVFEGGRELMLPMENEETRYYVYGPYGVEGVFSSPAGAVNLGYEMAGVVVDNSGTVIWMRGNRAARNQITAIAEAGVTEEKNSLAVCLDSMLALEGMIRNSEIFLGQGQTVPEILQDNLPDAQILDLQGCSLDAVLYYVNQDIPVLVMLENGDAVLVTGFDEFNVVIMEPSTGRLYRNGMNDTAQWFSENGNCFITYIREQ
;
A
#
# COMPACT_ATOMS: atom_id res chain seq x y z
N VAL A 1 19.93 33.52 -5.31
CA VAL A 1 19.04 33.54 -6.48
C VAL A 1 18.30 34.86 -6.52
N ARG A 2 18.43 35.60 -7.60
CA ARG A 2 17.77 36.90 -7.73
C ARG A 2 16.38 36.71 -8.32
N ASN A 3 15.34 36.89 -7.52
CA ASN A 3 14.03 37.16 -8.06
C ASN A 3 13.97 38.66 -8.40
N MET A 4 14.11 39.02 -9.67
CA MET A 4 14.21 40.43 -10.08
C MET A 4 12.85 41.09 -10.31
N TYR A 5 11.71 40.34 -10.30
CA TYR A 5 10.46 40.89 -10.84
C TYR A 5 9.17 40.52 -10.11
N ALA A 6 9.20 39.66 -9.07
CA ALA A 6 8.01 39.34 -8.28
C ALA A 6 8.35 39.20 -6.80
N ASN A 7 7.63 39.92 -5.97
CA ASN A 7 7.84 39.92 -4.51
C ASN A 7 6.92 38.91 -3.79
N ASP A 8 6.34 37.98 -4.54
CA ASP A 8 5.39 36.95 -4.07
C ASP A 8 5.88 35.53 -4.38
N LYS A 9 7.17 35.34 -4.64
CA LYS A 9 7.71 34.05 -5.10
C LYS A 9 8.98 33.64 -4.38
N ILE A 10 9.02 32.38 -3.96
CA ILE A 10 10.21 31.70 -3.44
C ILE A 10 10.74 30.78 -4.54
N LEU A 11 11.93 31.05 -5.06
CA LEU A 11 12.58 30.16 -6.05
C LEU A 11 13.34 29.07 -5.32
N LEU A 12 13.03 27.81 -5.61
CA LEU A 12 13.58 26.66 -4.90
C LEU A 12 14.89 26.14 -5.49
N GLY A 13 15.16 26.42 -6.77
CA GLY A 13 16.36 25.95 -7.46
C GLY A 13 16.34 24.45 -7.80
N ILE A 14 15.16 23.86 -7.82
CA ILE A 14 14.88 22.46 -8.18
C ILE A 14 13.93 22.42 -9.37
N THR A 15 13.78 21.24 -9.98
CA THR A 15 12.94 21.03 -11.18
C THR A 15 11.71 20.16 -10.89
N ASP A 16 11.67 19.50 -9.74
CA ASP A 16 10.56 18.69 -9.29
C ASP A 16 9.50 19.55 -8.59
N THR A 17 8.25 19.33 -8.90
CA THR A 17 7.10 20.00 -8.27
C THR A 17 6.51 19.21 -7.11
N ASP A 18 6.88 17.96 -6.96
CA ASP A 18 6.45 17.09 -5.86
C ASP A 18 7.40 17.31 -4.66
N ILE A 19 7.18 18.38 -3.97
CA ILE A 19 7.94 18.75 -2.77
C ILE A 19 7.02 18.79 -1.55
N PRO A 20 7.46 18.31 -0.38
CA PRO A 20 6.73 18.48 0.85
C PRO A 20 6.54 19.95 1.18
N MET A 21 5.29 20.39 1.32
CA MET A 21 4.94 21.74 1.72
C MET A 21 3.70 21.71 2.63
N MET A 22 3.74 22.51 3.68
CA MET A 22 2.60 22.71 4.59
C MET A 22 2.56 24.20 4.99
N GLU A 23 1.35 24.74 5.13
CA GLU A 23 1.14 26.11 5.58
C GLU A 23 0.32 26.17 6.88
N SER A 24 0.47 27.28 7.63
CA SER A 24 -0.42 27.59 8.75
C SER A 24 -1.84 27.88 8.25
N GLU A 25 -2.85 27.74 9.13
CA GLU A 25 -4.26 27.99 8.77
C GLU A 25 -4.51 29.39 8.20
N ASP A 26 -3.73 30.40 8.66
CA ASP A 26 -3.77 31.78 8.17
C ASP A 26 -2.88 32.05 6.94
N GLY A 27 -2.20 31.03 6.39
CA GLY A 27 -1.31 31.12 5.22
C GLY A 27 -0.04 31.97 5.44
N ASN A 28 0.18 32.51 6.64
CA ASN A 28 1.32 33.40 6.90
C ASN A 28 2.66 32.68 7.08
N ILE A 29 2.61 31.38 7.33
CA ILE A 29 3.80 30.55 7.56
C ILE A 29 3.78 29.40 6.56
N VAL A 30 4.88 29.29 5.80
CA VAL A 30 5.06 28.23 4.81
C VAL A 30 6.29 27.42 5.18
N VAL A 31 6.10 26.14 5.38
CA VAL A 31 7.17 25.17 5.64
C VAL A 31 7.31 24.28 4.41
N PHE A 32 8.52 24.12 3.92
CA PHE A 32 8.78 23.37 2.70
C PHE A 32 10.17 22.73 2.72
N GLU A 33 10.29 21.62 2.01
CA GLU A 33 11.57 20.97 1.76
C GLU A 33 12.13 21.41 0.40
N ALA A 34 13.42 21.74 0.36
CA ALA A 34 14.14 21.97 -0.88
C ALA A 34 15.63 21.68 -0.70
N ALA A 35 16.25 21.01 -1.67
CA ALA A 35 17.68 20.71 -1.67
C ALA A 35 18.14 20.00 -0.36
N ASN A 36 17.37 19.03 0.10
CA ASN A 36 17.60 18.24 1.33
C ASN A 36 17.67 19.09 2.61
N LYS A 37 16.92 20.19 2.63
CA LYS A 37 16.79 21.07 3.79
C LYS A 37 15.33 21.42 4.02
N LEU A 38 14.94 21.47 5.28
CA LEU A 38 13.62 21.95 5.70
C LEU A 38 13.70 23.44 6.02
N PHE A 39 12.84 24.21 5.41
CA PHE A 39 12.73 25.65 5.60
C PHE A 39 11.38 26.03 6.19
N SER A 40 11.37 27.06 7.04
CA SER A 40 10.16 27.74 7.48
C SER A 40 10.26 29.23 7.14
N TYR A 41 9.34 29.73 6.33
CA TYR A 41 9.21 31.16 6.03
C TYR A 41 7.98 31.74 6.74
N ASN A 42 8.22 32.78 7.54
CA ASN A 42 7.15 33.52 8.21
C ASN A 42 7.00 34.88 7.52
N ALA A 43 5.90 35.11 6.82
CA ALA A 43 5.62 36.30 6.04
C ALA A 43 5.42 37.54 6.93
N THR A 44 4.77 37.37 8.10
CA THR A 44 4.51 38.47 9.04
C THR A 44 5.78 39.05 9.62
N SER A 45 6.74 38.22 10.01
CA SER A 45 8.03 38.65 10.58
C SER A 45 9.13 38.77 9.53
N ASN A 46 8.89 38.37 8.30
CA ASN A 46 9.84 38.29 7.19
C ASN A 46 11.13 37.52 7.56
N ARG A 47 10.92 36.32 8.17
CA ARG A 47 12.01 35.46 8.65
C ARG A 47 11.98 34.13 7.90
N LEU A 48 13.18 33.71 7.49
CA LEU A 48 13.42 32.37 6.92
C LEU A 48 14.30 31.58 7.89
N ALA A 49 13.78 30.50 8.46
CA ALA A 49 14.55 29.60 9.30
C ALA A 49 14.91 28.33 8.51
N VAL A 50 16.15 27.85 8.69
CA VAL A 50 16.58 26.52 8.21
C VAL A 50 16.41 25.56 9.36
N LEU A 51 15.31 24.79 9.36
CA LEU A 51 14.95 23.95 10.50
C LEU A 51 15.79 22.68 10.57
N PHE A 52 16.06 22.08 9.41
CA PHE A 52 16.82 20.84 9.32
C PHE A 52 17.63 20.80 8.03
N SER A 53 18.77 20.08 8.06
CA SER A 53 19.57 19.81 6.87
C SER A 53 20.14 18.40 6.99
N PHE A 54 19.93 17.55 5.98
CA PHE A 54 20.51 16.22 5.94
C PHE A 54 22.04 16.24 5.76
N TYR A 55 22.58 17.31 5.18
CA TYR A 55 23.99 17.43 4.87
C TYR A 55 24.67 18.49 5.73
N ASP A 56 25.87 18.15 6.18
CA ASP A 56 26.80 19.11 6.77
C ASP A 56 27.80 19.53 5.69
N GLU A 57 27.77 20.81 5.29
CA GLU A 57 28.65 21.32 4.25
C GLU A 57 30.15 21.31 4.67
N GLU A 58 30.43 21.23 5.98
CA GLU A 58 31.78 21.19 6.53
C GLU A 58 32.33 19.73 6.64
N ASN A 59 31.46 18.72 6.59
CA ASN A 59 31.85 17.33 6.78
C ASN A 59 31.13 16.40 5.78
N MET A 60 31.57 16.41 4.54
CA MET A 60 31.03 15.61 3.43
C MET A 60 31.74 14.25 3.33
N ASP A 61 31.67 13.44 4.37
CA ASP A 61 32.14 12.04 4.30
C ASP A 61 31.07 11.09 3.67
N ALA A 62 31.46 9.85 3.40
CA ALA A 62 30.58 8.89 2.75
C ALA A 62 29.31 8.57 3.57
N ARG A 63 29.32 8.77 4.89
CA ARG A 63 28.18 8.53 5.78
C ARG A 63 27.20 9.69 5.74
N THR A 64 27.70 10.91 5.69
CA THR A 64 26.87 12.12 5.65
C THR A 64 26.16 12.32 4.32
N VAL A 65 26.62 11.67 3.24
CA VAL A 65 25.96 11.70 1.91
C VAL A 65 25.10 10.45 1.64
N TYR A 66 24.95 9.57 2.62
CA TYR A 66 24.09 8.40 2.50
C TYR A 66 22.62 8.86 2.53
N GLY A 67 21.89 8.61 1.44
CA GLY A 67 20.59 9.22 1.17
C GLY A 67 19.36 8.41 1.58
N GLU A 68 19.53 7.33 2.39
CA GLU A 68 18.41 6.51 2.84
C GLU A 68 17.71 7.11 4.06
N HIS A 69 17.12 8.28 3.87
CA HIS A 69 16.33 8.99 4.86
C HIS A 69 15.36 9.95 4.17
N SER A 70 14.28 10.25 4.87
CA SER A 70 13.25 11.20 4.43
C SER A 70 12.76 12.06 5.57
N LEU A 71 11.93 13.03 5.23
CA LEU A 71 11.35 13.98 6.16
C LEU A 71 9.87 14.15 5.85
N LYS A 72 9.05 14.32 6.90
CA LYS A 72 7.63 14.66 6.78
C LYS A 72 7.29 15.82 7.71
N ILE A 73 6.65 16.86 7.17
CA ILE A 73 6.09 17.95 7.95
C ILE A 73 4.80 17.45 8.59
N LEU A 74 4.67 17.57 9.92
CA LEU A 74 3.54 17.02 10.66
C LEU A 74 2.52 18.08 11.08
N ASP A 75 3.01 19.27 11.49
CA ASP A 75 2.16 20.38 11.93
C ASP A 75 2.86 21.72 11.76
N VAL A 76 2.10 22.75 11.41
CA VAL A 76 2.54 24.15 11.32
C VAL A 76 1.54 25.03 12.04
N SER A 77 1.92 25.56 13.19
CA SER A 77 1.05 26.44 13.98
C SER A 77 1.07 27.89 13.46
N GLU A 78 0.00 28.65 13.72
CA GLU A 78 -0.07 30.09 13.42
C GLU A 78 1.03 30.91 14.13
N GLY A 79 1.54 30.41 15.27
CA GLY A 79 2.66 31.01 15.99
C GLY A 79 4.03 30.76 15.35
N GLY A 80 4.11 29.88 14.34
CA GLY A 80 5.33 29.52 13.65
C GLY A 80 6.09 28.34 14.26
N ASN A 81 5.51 27.64 15.21
CA ASN A 81 6.06 26.38 15.68
C ASN A 81 5.80 25.31 14.63
N VAL A 82 6.76 24.41 14.44
CA VAL A 82 6.70 23.36 13.42
C VAL A 82 7.06 22.03 14.05
N ALA A 83 6.18 21.04 13.88
CA ALA A 83 6.50 19.66 14.18
C ALA A 83 6.83 18.92 12.88
N PHE A 84 7.89 18.13 12.89
CA PHE A 84 8.30 17.34 11.73
C PHE A 84 8.96 16.03 12.16
N ALA A 85 8.87 15.03 11.30
CA ALA A 85 9.54 13.76 11.44
C ALA A 85 10.74 13.69 10.50
N VAL A 86 11.84 13.12 10.97
CA VAL A 86 12.96 12.63 10.15
C VAL A 86 13.03 11.14 10.36
N TYR A 87 13.03 10.36 9.30
CA TYR A 87 13.02 8.91 9.39
C TYR A 87 13.95 8.26 8.38
N GLY A 88 14.39 7.06 8.69
CA GLY A 88 15.35 6.31 7.93
C GLY A 88 16.69 6.17 8.63
N TYR A 89 17.76 6.06 7.85
CA TYR A 89 19.11 5.94 8.37
C TYR A 89 19.60 7.28 8.93
N MET A 90 19.94 7.27 10.21
CA MET A 90 20.46 8.46 10.89
C MET A 90 21.93 8.64 10.51
N ASN A 91 22.20 9.61 9.65
CA ASN A 91 23.53 9.86 9.11
C ASN A 91 24.43 10.69 10.05
N ARG A 92 23.88 11.19 11.15
CA ARG A 92 24.58 12.02 12.14
C ARG A 92 23.84 12.09 13.47
N GLY A 93 24.47 12.69 14.45
CA GLY A 93 23.87 12.97 15.75
C GLY A 93 23.94 11.79 16.70
N ARG A 94 23.02 11.77 17.68
CA ARG A 94 23.01 10.81 18.76
C ARG A 94 22.71 9.37 18.29
N HIS A 95 21.89 9.25 17.27
CA HIS A 95 21.43 7.98 16.70
C HIS A 95 22.17 7.61 15.41
N GLU A 96 23.37 8.19 15.19
CA GLU A 96 24.17 7.91 13.99
C GLU A 96 24.42 6.39 13.82
N GLY A 97 24.05 5.87 12.65
CA GLY A 97 24.21 4.47 12.30
C GLY A 97 22.98 3.60 12.54
N GLU A 98 21.92 4.15 13.12
CA GLU A 98 20.66 3.46 13.38
C GLU A 98 19.61 3.83 12.34
N VAL A 99 18.59 3.00 12.16
CA VAL A 99 17.37 3.30 11.41
C VAL A 99 16.24 3.57 12.40
N GLY A 100 15.42 4.57 12.15
CA GLY A 100 14.32 4.90 13.04
C GLY A 100 13.55 6.14 12.63
N VAL A 101 12.69 6.61 13.53
CA VAL A 101 11.87 7.80 13.37
C VAL A 101 12.19 8.79 14.49
N GLN A 102 12.64 9.99 14.13
CA GLN A 102 12.86 11.11 15.05
C GLN A 102 11.74 12.13 14.86
N ILE A 103 11.09 12.51 15.94
CA ILE A 103 10.11 13.61 15.94
C ILE A 103 10.74 14.85 16.55
N TYR A 104 10.72 15.92 15.79
CA TYR A 104 11.27 17.22 16.18
C TYR A 104 10.17 18.26 16.34
N ASN A 105 10.39 19.19 17.27
CA ASN A 105 9.62 20.42 17.39
C ASN A 105 10.52 21.64 17.29
N TYR A 106 10.16 22.56 16.39
CA TYR A 106 10.76 23.90 16.31
C TYR A 106 9.91 24.89 17.07
N ASP A 107 10.51 25.58 18.05
CA ASP A 107 9.94 26.72 18.75
C ASP A 107 10.40 28.04 18.08
N SER A 108 9.48 28.69 17.39
CA SER A 108 9.74 29.94 16.66
C SER A 108 10.08 31.12 17.56
N SER A 109 9.56 31.13 18.80
CA SER A 109 9.76 32.20 19.76
C SER A 109 11.16 32.17 20.38
N LEU A 110 11.68 30.98 20.65
CA LEU A 110 13.01 30.73 21.18
C LEU A 110 14.05 30.51 20.09
N ASN A 111 13.61 30.27 18.85
CA ASN A 111 14.45 29.86 17.72
C ASN A 111 15.29 28.62 18.08
N THR A 112 14.60 27.58 18.60
CA THR A 112 15.23 26.32 19.02
C THR A 112 14.54 25.12 18.37
N ILE A 113 15.31 24.07 18.16
CA ILE A 113 14.80 22.74 17.71
C ILE A 113 15.10 21.75 18.80
N GLU A 114 14.10 20.92 19.11
CA GLU A 114 14.19 19.88 20.10
C GLU A 114 13.69 18.56 19.55
N GLU A 115 14.49 17.48 19.71
CA GLU A 115 14.03 16.12 19.50
C GLU A 115 13.06 15.74 20.64
N ILE A 116 11.84 15.36 20.30
CA ILE A 116 10.81 14.99 21.26
C ILE A 116 10.88 13.50 21.58
N VAL A 117 10.98 12.66 20.55
CA VAL A 117 11.05 11.19 20.69
C VAL A 117 11.85 10.60 19.54
N TYR A 118 12.56 9.51 19.81
CA TYR A 118 13.17 8.63 18.84
C TYR A 118 12.55 7.24 18.97
N ILE A 119 12.10 6.67 17.84
CA ILE A 119 11.56 5.31 17.74
C ILE A 119 12.53 4.52 16.87
N PRO A 120 13.36 3.65 17.45
CA PRO A 120 14.25 2.79 16.66
C PRO A 120 13.47 1.78 15.84
N TYR A 121 14.01 1.40 14.69
CA TYR A 121 13.41 0.45 13.77
C TYR A 121 14.46 -0.57 13.32
N GLU A 122 14.13 -1.86 13.38
CA GLU A 122 15.12 -2.93 13.15
C GLU A 122 15.30 -3.30 11.67
N ASN A 123 14.42 -2.81 10.79
CA ASN A 123 14.45 -3.11 9.37
C ASN A 123 15.08 -1.95 8.55
N THR A 124 15.09 -2.07 7.23
CA THR A 124 15.70 -1.07 6.33
C THR A 124 14.87 0.20 6.22
N TYR A 125 15.51 1.30 5.79
CA TYR A 125 14.83 2.57 5.49
C TYR A 125 13.65 2.40 4.54
N ALA A 126 13.85 1.66 3.47
CA ALA A 126 12.82 1.53 2.44
C ALA A 126 11.55 0.81 2.94
N VAL A 127 11.69 -0.14 3.87
CA VAL A 127 10.55 -0.76 4.54
C VAL A 127 9.88 0.23 5.48
N LEU A 128 10.67 0.96 6.27
CA LEU A 128 10.16 2.00 7.15
C LEU A 128 9.39 3.09 6.40
N GLU A 129 9.91 3.54 5.25
CA GLU A 129 9.26 4.53 4.40
C GLU A 129 7.87 4.06 3.93
N ALA A 130 7.79 2.84 3.38
CA ALA A 130 6.53 2.26 2.93
C ALA A 130 5.50 2.08 4.07
N GLU A 131 5.94 1.72 5.27
CA GLU A 131 5.07 1.62 6.45
C GLU A 131 4.55 3.01 6.89
N LEU A 132 5.43 4.02 6.92
CA LEU A 132 5.06 5.38 7.33
C LEU A 132 4.24 6.14 6.27
N GLU A 133 4.40 5.80 4.99
CA GLU A 133 3.53 6.31 3.92
C GLU A 133 2.08 5.90 4.14
N ARG A 134 1.83 4.69 4.65
CA ARG A 134 0.49 4.22 4.99
C ARG A 134 -0.15 5.09 6.06
N LEU A 135 0.58 5.39 7.14
CA LEU A 135 0.12 6.29 8.20
C LEU A 135 1.29 6.89 8.98
N LEU A 136 1.42 8.21 8.91
CA LEU A 136 2.20 9.03 9.85
C LEU A 136 1.46 10.36 10.00
N TYR A 137 0.86 10.59 11.17
CA TYR A 137 0.04 11.77 11.45
C TYR A 137 0.22 12.23 12.90
N LEU A 138 0.27 13.54 13.12
CA LEU A 138 0.31 14.16 14.43
C LEU A 138 -0.98 14.94 14.67
N SER A 139 -1.70 14.59 15.74
CA SER A 139 -2.90 15.32 16.15
C SER A 139 -2.57 16.61 16.89
N ARG A 140 -3.55 17.50 17.01
CA ARG A 140 -3.43 18.74 17.81
C ARG A 140 -3.16 18.48 19.29
N ASP A 141 -3.59 17.33 19.80
CA ASP A 141 -3.39 16.90 21.20
C ASP A 141 -2.03 16.23 21.43
N GLN A 142 -1.09 16.40 20.49
CA GLN A 142 0.27 15.84 20.55
C GLN A 142 0.29 14.29 20.58
N LYS A 143 -0.68 13.65 19.98
CA LYS A 143 -0.69 12.22 19.73
C LYS A 143 -0.17 11.93 18.32
N LEU A 144 0.88 11.13 18.25
CA LEU A 144 1.45 10.66 17.01
C LEU A 144 0.82 9.32 16.65
N TYR A 145 0.30 9.21 15.45
CA TYR A 145 -0.22 7.97 14.88
C TYR A 145 0.71 7.52 13.77
N LEU A 146 1.17 6.29 13.83
CA LEU A 146 2.06 5.72 12.83
C LEU A 146 1.78 4.23 12.64
N SER A 147 1.94 3.76 11.39
CA SER A 147 1.91 2.35 11.06
C SER A 147 3.34 1.81 11.07
N LEU A 148 3.58 0.78 11.87
CA LEU A 148 4.84 0.04 11.89
C LEU A 148 4.52 -1.44 12.10
N ASP A 149 5.10 -2.27 11.24
CA ASP A 149 5.06 -3.73 11.36
C ASP A 149 3.63 -4.30 11.46
N SER A 150 2.74 -3.82 10.59
CA SER A 150 1.31 -4.21 10.57
C SER A 150 0.50 -3.78 11.79
N VAL A 151 1.04 -2.91 12.64
CA VAL A 151 0.31 -2.33 13.78
C VAL A 151 0.24 -0.82 13.64
N VAL A 152 -0.94 -0.27 13.86
CA VAL A 152 -1.11 1.18 14.03
C VAL A 152 -0.93 1.51 15.50
N TYR A 153 0.06 2.34 15.78
CA TYR A 153 0.36 2.83 17.12
C TYR A 153 -0.16 4.25 17.31
N GLU A 154 -0.74 4.50 18.49
CA GLU A 154 -0.98 5.82 19.04
C GLU A 154 0.12 6.08 20.09
N VAL A 155 0.92 7.12 19.89
CA VAL A 155 2.01 7.52 20.78
C VAL A 155 1.68 8.88 21.38
N ASP A 156 1.58 8.95 22.69
CA ASP A 156 1.48 10.22 23.44
C ASP A 156 2.88 10.82 23.58
N LEU A 157 3.14 11.92 22.85
CA LEU A 157 4.46 12.56 22.84
C LEU A 157 4.80 13.27 24.16
N ALA A 158 3.79 13.67 24.93
CA ALA A 158 4.00 14.33 26.23
C ALA A 158 4.37 13.31 27.33
N GLU A 159 3.59 12.24 27.42
CA GLU A 159 3.78 11.19 28.44
C GLU A 159 4.79 10.12 27.99
N LYS A 160 5.13 10.06 26.70
CA LYS A 160 5.99 9.04 26.08
C LYS A 160 5.48 7.62 26.32
N THR A 161 4.20 7.46 26.16
CA THR A 161 3.50 6.17 26.23
C THR A 161 2.92 5.83 24.86
N TYR A 162 2.65 4.56 24.62
CA TYR A 162 2.06 4.09 23.37
C TYR A 162 0.97 3.05 23.61
N ALA A 163 0.11 2.91 22.63
CA ALA A 163 -0.86 1.84 22.52
C ALA A 163 -0.96 1.37 21.06
N GLY A 164 -0.99 0.06 20.84
CA GLY A 164 -1.40 -0.50 19.55
C GLY A 164 -2.92 -0.40 19.46
N ILE A 165 -3.44 0.26 18.42
CA ILE A 165 -4.88 0.50 18.25
C ILE A 165 -5.51 -0.37 17.17
N VAL A 166 -4.75 -0.77 16.16
CA VAL A 166 -5.20 -1.64 15.07
C VAL A 166 -4.08 -2.61 14.73
N THR A 167 -4.41 -3.89 14.59
CA THR A 167 -3.54 -4.88 13.95
C THR A 167 -4.08 -5.15 12.54
N ILE A 168 -3.26 -4.90 11.53
CA ILE A 168 -3.62 -5.06 10.13
C ILE A 168 -3.36 -6.51 9.75
N THR A 169 -4.40 -7.30 9.61
CA THR A 169 -4.30 -8.73 9.28
C THR A 169 -4.24 -8.98 7.76
N GLN A 170 -4.90 -8.11 6.99
CA GLN A 170 -4.90 -8.13 5.53
C GLN A 170 -4.99 -6.69 5.03
N ASP A 171 -4.51 -6.40 3.81
CA ASP A 171 -4.50 -5.04 3.27
C ASP A 171 -5.89 -4.39 3.24
N ASP A 172 -6.93 -5.18 2.97
CA ASP A 172 -8.31 -4.70 2.94
C ASP A 172 -8.97 -4.58 4.33
N SER A 173 -8.28 -4.98 5.41
CA SER A 173 -8.83 -4.91 6.77
C SER A 173 -8.85 -3.49 7.34
N MET A 174 -8.04 -2.58 6.79
CA MET A 174 -7.94 -1.19 7.21
C MET A 174 -7.81 -0.25 6.01
N GLN A 175 -8.45 0.91 6.11
CA GLN A 175 -8.29 2.02 5.16
C GLN A 175 -7.92 3.30 5.90
N VAL A 176 -7.12 4.13 5.27
CA VAL A 176 -6.69 5.45 5.77
C VAL A 176 -7.11 6.52 4.76
N SER A 177 -7.60 7.67 5.24
CA SER A 177 -7.92 8.79 4.35
C SER A 177 -6.66 9.45 3.77
N ASP A 178 -6.74 10.03 2.58
CA ASP A 178 -5.61 10.67 1.89
C ASP A 178 -4.90 11.75 2.74
N ASN A 179 -5.65 12.43 3.61
CA ASN A 179 -5.11 13.43 4.52
C ASN A 179 -4.60 12.85 5.86
N HIS A 180 -4.61 11.53 6.00
CA HIS A 180 -4.24 10.77 7.21
C HIS A 180 -5.00 11.14 8.49
N LYS A 181 -6.15 11.80 8.40
CA LYS A 181 -6.95 12.23 9.56
C LYS A 181 -7.97 11.20 10.02
N MET A 182 -8.26 10.21 9.17
CA MET A 182 -9.26 9.18 9.42
C MET A 182 -8.70 7.80 9.17
N ILE A 183 -9.08 6.85 10.03
CA ILE A 183 -8.88 5.42 9.81
C ILE A 183 -10.18 4.67 10.02
N VAL A 184 -10.37 3.60 9.26
CA VAL A 184 -11.44 2.62 9.47
C VAL A 184 -10.85 1.22 9.40
N TRP A 185 -11.36 0.30 10.23
CA TRP A 185 -10.86 -1.07 10.22
C TRP A 185 -11.92 -2.09 10.61
N LEU A 186 -11.67 -3.31 10.21
CA LEU A 186 -12.40 -4.51 10.62
C LEU A 186 -11.62 -5.23 11.71
N GLU A 187 -12.30 -5.75 12.71
CA GLU A 187 -11.67 -6.51 13.79
C GLU A 187 -11.91 -8.01 13.59
N GLY A 188 -10.86 -8.81 13.81
CA GLY A 188 -10.92 -10.26 13.74
C GLY A 188 -10.23 -10.85 12.50
N GLY A 189 -10.08 -12.19 12.49
CA GLY A 189 -9.35 -12.91 11.44
C GLY A 189 -10.15 -13.11 10.13
N ASP A 190 -11.49 -13.09 10.21
CA ASP A 190 -12.37 -13.22 9.03
C ASP A 190 -12.97 -11.86 8.67
N ILE A 191 -12.27 -11.12 7.81
CA ILE A 191 -12.68 -9.80 7.36
C ILE A 191 -13.90 -9.82 6.42
N TYR A 192 -14.18 -10.96 5.78
CA TYR A 192 -15.28 -11.08 4.83
C TYR A 192 -16.63 -11.35 5.50
N HIS A 193 -16.66 -11.75 6.78
CA HIS A 193 -17.88 -11.95 7.54
C HIS A 193 -17.99 -11.04 8.76
N SER A 194 -17.17 -9.98 8.83
CA SER A 194 -17.29 -9.00 9.90
C SER A 194 -18.56 -8.18 9.77
N ASN A 195 -19.33 -8.08 10.84
CA ASN A 195 -20.52 -7.24 10.92
C ASN A 195 -20.26 -5.87 11.57
N ASN A 196 -19.02 -5.59 11.99
CA ASN A 196 -18.61 -4.36 12.65
C ASN A 196 -17.50 -3.67 11.84
N LEU A 197 -17.67 -2.37 11.63
CA LEU A 197 -16.66 -1.47 11.06
C LEU A 197 -16.37 -0.38 12.07
N TYR A 198 -15.14 -0.31 12.53
CA TYR A 198 -14.66 0.72 13.46
C TYR A 198 -14.16 1.93 12.70
N ILE A 199 -14.44 3.10 13.23
CA ILE A 199 -14.06 4.40 12.67
C ILE A 199 -13.32 5.18 13.75
N LYS A 200 -12.21 5.83 13.40
CA LYS A 200 -11.52 6.77 14.29
C LYS A 200 -11.06 8.00 13.52
N SER A 201 -11.47 9.16 13.99
CA SER A 201 -10.88 10.42 13.58
C SER A 201 -9.62 10.66 14.41
N LEU A 202 -8.47 10.69 13.76
CA LEU A 202 -7.18 10.95 14.42
C LEU A 202 -7.01 12.44 14.76
N SER A 203 -7.74 13.32 14.06
CA SER A 203 -7.69 14.77 14.28
C SER A 203 -8.52 15.21 15.48
N SER A 204 -9.72 14.64 15.69
CA SER A 204 -10.63 14.99 16.76
C SER A 204 -10.66 13.98 17.91
N GLY A 205 -10.13 12.76 17.68
CA GLY A 205 -10.25 11.64 18.60
C GLY A 205 -11.66 11.00 18.62
N THR A 206 -12.56 11.40 17.74
CA THR A 206 -13.92 10.84 17.64
C THR A 206 -13.84 9.39 17.19
N GLU A 207 -14.58 8.52 17.87
CA GLU A 207 -14.69 7.10 17.53
C GLU A 207 -16.14 6.79 17.15
N GLY A 208 -16.28 6.01 16.06
CA GLY A 208 -17.55 5.52 15.56
C GLY A 208 -17.53 4.00 15.39
N LEU A 209 -18.71 3.41 15.45
CA LEU A 209 -18.90 1.99 15.19
C LEU A 209 -20.13 1.82 14.31
N ILE A 210 -19.93 1.20 13.16
CA ILE A 210 -21.01 0.74 12.29
C ILE A 210 -21.23 -0.74 12.54
N THR A 211 -22.45 -1.10 12.91
CA THR A 211 -22.86 -2.50 13.03
C THR A 211 -23.96 -2.77 12.02
N VAL A 212 -23.75 -3.75 11.14
CA VAL A 212 -24.76 -4.20 10.18
C VAL A 212 -25.62 -5.33 10.76
N GLY A 213 -26.67 -5.74 10.04
CA GLY A 213 -27.62 -6.76 10.52
C GLY A 213 -27.00 -8.13 10.75
N GLU A 214 -27.68 -8.96 11.55
CA GLU A 214 -27.31 -10.38 11.69
C GLU A 214 -27.42 -11.06 10.32
N GLY A 215 -26.37 -11.74 9.86
CA GLY A 215 -26.29 -12.32 8.52
C GLY A 215 -25.85 -11.36 7.41
N GLU A 216 -25.33 -10.20 7.78
CA GLU A 216 -24.72 -9.24 6.88
C GLU A 216 -23.24 -9.02 7.25
N ALA A 217 -22.45 -8.67 6.25
CA ALA A 217 -21.05 -8.29 6.39
C ALA A 217 -20.81 -6.88 5.86
N VAL A 218 -19.89 -6.15 6.48
CA VAL A 218 -19.48 -4.80 6.11
C VAL A 218 -18.05 -4.79 5.61
N ARG A 219 -17.75 -3.95 4.62
CA ARG A 219 -16.40 -3.74 4.10
C ARG A 219 -16.11 -2.26 3.92
N PRO A 220 -14.95 -1.75 4.38
CA PRO A 220 -14.51 -0.39 4.06
C PRO A 220 -14.14 -0.30 2.58
N LEU A 221 -14.50 0.80 1.92
CA LEU A 221 -14.25 1.02 0.49
C LEU A 221 -13.37 2.25 0.24
N GLY A 222 -13.18 3.10 1.23
CA GLY A 222 -12.38 4.31 1.14
C GLY A 222 -13.01 5.51 1.82
N PHE A 223 -12.55 6.69 1.42
CA PHE A 223 -12.99 7.96 2.00
C PHE A 223 -13.32 8.97 0.91
N MET A 224 -14.20 9.90 1.27
CA MET A 224 -14.41 11.14 0.53
C MET A 224 -14.19 12.31 1.51
N GLY A 225 -12.96 12.84 1.52
CA GLY A 225 -12.52 13.75 2.58
C GLY A 225 -12.41 13.01 3.92
N GLU A 226 -13.24 13.40 4.90
CA GLU A 226 -13.33 12.71 6.19
C GLU A 226 -14.54 11.77 6.29
N ASP A 227 -15.40 11.73 5.26
CA ASP A 227 -16.53 10.82 5.21
C ASP A 227 -16.13 9.42 4.77
N VAL A 228 -16.65 8.41 5.46
CA VAL A 228 -16.32 7.00 5.25
C VAL A 228 -17.26 6.36 4.24
N ILE A 229 -16.71 5.68 3.25
CA ILE A 229 -17.46 4.89 2.28
C ILE A 229 -17.34 3.40 2.66
N TYR A 230 -18.48 2.73 2.79
CA TYR A 230 -18.51 1.32 3.10
C TYR A 230 -19.62 0.58 2.36
N GLY A 231 -19.38 -0.70 2.10
CA GLY A 231 -20.33 -1.59 1.45
C GLY A 231 -20.91 -2.63 2.40
N ILE A 232 -22.10 -3.11 2.10
CA ILE A 232 -22.81 -4.13 2.87
C ILE A 232 -23.18 -5.27 1.93
N ALA A 233 -22.78 -6.49 2.28
CA ALA A 233 -23.17 -7.71 1.60
C ALA A 233 -23.99 -8.62 2.53
N ARG A 234 -24.76 -9.55 1.97
CA ARG A 234 -25.37 -10.64 2.76
C ARG A 234 -24.39 -11.80 2.82
N ASN A 235 -24.23 -12.40 3.99
CA ASN A 235 -23.33 -13.55 4.15
C ASN A 235 -23.69 -14.72 3.21
N GLU A 236 -24.96 -14.90 2.87
CA GLU A 236 -25.44 -15.92 1.92
C GLU A 236 -25.03 -15.66 0.45
N ASP A 237 -24.69 -14.41 0.10
CA ASP A 237 -24.27 -14.01 -1.24
C ASP A 237 -22.73 -13.96 -1.38
N ILE A 238 -21.99 -14.03 -0.26
CA ILE A 238 -20.52 -14.07 -0.24
C ILE A 238 -20.09 -15.48 -0.59
N VAL A 239 -19.23 -15.62 -1.58
CA VAL A 239 -18.75 -16.91 -2.06
C VAL A 239 -17.23 -16.93 -2.06
N GLU A 240 -16.67 -17.84 -1.30
CA GLU A 240 -15.26 -18.19 -1.42
C GLU A 240 -15.10 -19.18 -2.57
N GLU A 241 -14.36 -18.78 -3.59
CA GLU A 241 -14.08 -19.62 -4.74
C GLU A 241 -13.03 -20.68 -4.38
N SER A 242 -12.96 -21.77 -5.15
CA SER A 242 -11.95 -22.80 -4.95
C SER A 242 -10.50 -22.31 -5.16
N SER A 243 -10.34 -21.13 -5.75
CA SER A 243 -9.06 -20.40 -5.83
C SER A 243 -8.61 -19.81 -4.49
N GLY A 244 -9.52 -19.63 -3.53
CA GLY A 244 -9.31 -18.86 -2.30
C GLY A 244 -9.77 -17.40 -2.40
N ASN A 245 -10.21 -16.96 -3.60
CA ASN A 245 -10.75 -15.62 -3.76
C ASN A 245 -12.16 -15.51 -3.21
N VAL A 246 -12.48 -14.34 -2.68
CA VAL A 246 -13.80 -14.07 -2.12
C VAL A 246 -14.56 -13.11 -3.03
N PHE A 247 -15.64 -13.59 -3.62
CA PHE A 247 -16.61 -12.75 -4.31
C PHE A 247 -17.54 -12.12 -3.28
N PHE A 248 -17.47 -10.79 -3.16
CA PHE A 248 -18.17 -10.01 -2.13
C PHE A 248 -19.17 -9.03 -2.78
N PRO A 249 -20.38 -9.47 -3.16
CA PRO A 249 -21.38 -8.66 -3.84
C PRO A 249 -22.16 -7.78 -2.85
N MET A 250 -21.82 -6.50 -2.80
CA MET A 250 -22.47 -5.53 -1.92
C MET A 250 -23.80 -5.07 -2.52
N TYR A 251 -24.90 -5.32 -1.81
CA TYR A 251 -26.24 -4.86 -2.23
C TYR A 251 -26.50 -3.39 -1.88
N CYS A 252 -25.64 -2.80 -1.05
CA CYS A 252 -25.77 -1.43 -0.57
C CYS A 252 -24.39 -0.82 -0.34
N VAL A 253 -24.16 0.41 -0.78
CA VAL A 253 -23.00 1.23 -0.42
C VAL A 253 -23.50 2.47 0.30
N ARG A 254 -22.84 2.82 1.41
CA ARG A 254 -23.18 3.97 2.24
C ARG A 254 -21.99 4.89 2.42
N ILE A 255 -22.31 6.17 2.60
CA ILE A 255 -21.37 7.20 3.03
C ILE A 255 -21.85 7.70 4.37
N CYS A 256 -20.97 7.75 5.37
CA CYS A 256 -21.28 8.27 6.70
C CYS A 256 -20.21 9.24 7.18
N ASN A 257 -20.58 10.10 8.13
CA ASN A 257 -19.66 10.98 8.83
C ASN A 257 -18.80 10.19 9.87
N PRO A 258 -17.79 10.81 10.51
CA PRO A 258 -16.94 10.16 11.52
C PRO A 258 -17.71 9.59 12.72
N GLU A 259 -18.89 10.12 13.04
CA GLU A 259 -19.78 9.64 14.10
C GLU A 259 -20.57 8.39 13.69
N GLY A 260 -20.52 8.00 12.42
CA GLY A 260 -21.25 6.85 11.86
C GLY A 260 -22.68 7.20 11.40
N GLU A 261 -23.05 8.48 11.31
CA GLU A 261 -24.35 8.88 10.78
C GLU A 261 -24.37 8.80 9.26
N ILE A 262 -25.38 8.14 8.70
CA ILE A 262 -25.50 7.91 7.25
C ILE A 262 -25.86 9.21 6.54
N LEU A 263 -25.00 9.66 5.64
CA LEU A 263 -25.21 10.83 4.79
C LEU A 263 -25.86 10.47 3.46
N THR A 264 -25.43 9.35 2.87
CA THR A 264 -25.91 8.89 1.56
C THR A 264 -25.96 7.37 1.52
N GLU A 265 -26.98 6.84 0.83
CA GLU A 265 -27.13 5.42 0.57
C GLU A 265 -27.33 5.19 -0.93
N TYR A 266 -26.53 4.29 -1.50
CA TYR A 266 -26.68 3.77 -2.85
C TYR A 266 -27.16 2.33 -2.81
N ARG A 267 -28.34 2.10 -3.40
CA ARG A 267 -28.96 0.77 -3.49
C ARG A 267 -29.86 0.70 -4.72
N MET A 268 -29.74 -0.36 -5.50
CA MET A 268 -30.57 -0.62 -6.66
C MET A 268 -31.04 -2.07 -6.69
N ASP A 269 -32.27 -2.31 -7.14
CA ASP A 269 -32.81 -3.66 -7.23
C ASP A 269 -32.03 -4.51 -8.26
N ASN A 270 -31.62 -5.72 -7.85
CA ASN A 270 -30.85 -6.68 -8.63
C ASN A 270 -29.47 -6.17 -9.14
N ILE A 271 -28.98 -5.07 -8.59
CA ILE A 271 -27.62 -4.55 -8.85
C ILE A 271 -26.82 -4.71 -7.57
N TYR A 272 -25.61 -5.20 -7.73
CA TYR A 272 -24.63 -5.37 -6.66
C TYR A 272 -23.33 -4.67 -7.04
N ILE A 273 -22.59 -4.22 -6.05
CA ILE A 273 -21.33 -3.53 -6.22
C ILE A 273 -20.21 -4.52 -5.84
N THR A 274 -19.21 -4.66 -6.70
CA THR A 274 -18.06 -5.55 -6.49
C THR A 274 -16.77 -4.78 -6.27
N GLY A 275 -16.71 -3.51 -6.66
CA GLY A 275 -15.57 -2.63 -6.51
C GLY A 275 -15.98 -1.18 -6.37
N CYS A 276 -15.08 -0.39 -5.78
CA CYS A 276 -15.23 1.05 -5.60
C CYS A 276 -13.86 1.72 -5.77
N SER A 277 -13.81 2.78 -6.52
CA SER A 277 -12.64 3.66 -6.60
C SER A 277 -13.03 5.10 -6.37
N VAL A 278 -12.18 5.84 -5.66
CA VAL A 278 -12.42 7.26 -5.33
C VAL A 278 -11.29 8.08 -5.92
N VAL A 279 -11.62 8.99 -6.82
CA VAL A 279 -10.65 9.88 -7.47
C VAL A 279 -11.25 11.29 -7.55
N ASN A 280 -10.57 12.30 -7.02
CA ASN A 280 -10.98 13.71 -7.14
C ASN A 280 -12.45 13.96 -6.78
N ASN A 281 -12.91 13.50 -5.61
CA ASN A 281 -14.30 13.62 -5.15
C ASN A 281 -15.35 12.91 -6.03
N GLN A 282 -14.94 11.96 -6.85
CA GLN A 282 -15.79 11.10 -7.64
C GLN A 282 -15.64 9.65 -7.20
N ILE A 283 -16.73 9.02 -6.81
CA ILE A 283 -16.80 7.60 -6.52
C ILE A 283 -17.24 6.89 -7.79
N THR A 284 -16.47 5.93 -8.26
CA THR A 284 -16.86 5.03 -9.35
C THR A 284 -17.17 3.66 -8.77
N LEU A 285 -18.33 3.11 -9.09
CA LEU A 285 -18.82 1.83 -8.61
C LEU A 285 -18.79 0.79 -9.73
N ASP A 286 -18.09 -0.30 -9.51
CA ASP A 286 -18.13 -1.48 -10.37
C ASP A 286 -19.35 -2.30 -10.01
N ARG A 287 -20.18 -2.62 -11.00
CA ARG A 287 -21.50 -3.20 -10.77
C ARG A 287 -21.67 -4.52 -11.49
N VAL A 288 -22.40 -5.42 -10.83
CA VAL A 288 -22.91 -6.66 -11.43
C VAL A 288 -24.42 -6.75 -11.24
N ARG A 289 -25.07 -7.45 -12.16
CA ARG A 289 -26.50 -7.75 -12.09
C ARG A 289 -26.71 -9.22 -11.79
N ARG A 290 -27.55 -9.53 -10.81
CA ARG A 290 -27.95 -10.91 -10.54
C ARG A 290 -29.04 -11.35 -11.54
N LEU A 291 -28.80 -12.46 -12.21
CA LEU A 291 -29.71 -13.08 -13.17
C LEU A 291 -30.74 -13.98 -12.46
N GLU A 292 -31.83 -14.37 -13.18
CA GLU A 292 -32.85 -15.27 -12.64
C GLU A 292 -32.32 -16.67 -12.26
N ASN A 293 -31.22 -17.10 -12.85
CA ASN A 293 -30.54 -18.35 -12.54
C ASN A 293 -29.60 -18.26 -11.31
N GLY A 294 -29.46 -17.06 -10.72
CA GLY A 294 -28.59 -16.78 -9.57
C GLY A 294 -27.17 -16.35 -9.93
N GLU A 295 -26.76 -16.41 -11.19
CA GLU A 295 -25.45 -15.98 -11.65
C GLU A 295 -25.37 -14.44 -11.70
N TYR A 296 -24.14 -13.92 -11.66
CA TYR A 296 -23.85 -12.50 -11.76
C TYR A 296 -23.28 -12.17 -13.15
N GLN A 297 -23.70 -11.07 -13.73
CA GLN A 297 -23.24 -10.55 -15.01
C GLN A 297 -22.79 -9.11 -14.82
N GLU A 298 -21.68 -8.73 -15.43
CA GLU A 298 -21.20 -7.34 -15.42
C GLU A 298 -22.29 -6.36 -15.88
N ALA A 299 -22.35 -5.23 -15.19
CA ALA A 299 -23.22 -4.11 -15.50
C ALA A 299 -22.38 -2.85 -15.70
N THR A 300 -22.95 -1.86 -16.39
CA THR A 300 -22.26 -0.57 -16.59
C THR A 300 -21.92 0.07 -15.25
N GLN A 301 -20.71 0.58 -15.10
CA GLN A 301 -20.27 1.36 -13.94
C GLN A 301 -21.22 2.53 -13.67
N ASP A 302 -21.32 2.96 -12.42
CA ASP A 302 -22.05 4.15 -11.99
C ASP A 302 -21.15 5.08 -11.19
N GLN A 303 -21.54 6.34 -11.09
CA GLN A 303 -20.72 7.37 -10.47
C GLN A 303 -21.52 8.19 -9.48
N ILE A 304 -20.94 8.43 -8.32
CA ILE A 304 -21.45 9.36 -7.31
C ILE A 304 -20.47 10.54 -7.27
N MET A 305 -20.96 11.74 -7.49
CA MET A 305 -20.14 12.95 -7.46
C MET A 305 -20.47 13.75 -6.20
N ASN A 306 -19.44 14.22 -5.50
CA ASN A 306 -19.59 15.21 -4.44
C ASN A 306 -19.20 16.59 -4.98
N SER A 307 -20.04 17.59 -4.70
CA SER A 307 -19.83 18.98 -5.11
C SER A 307 -18.97 19.80 -4.13
N MET A 308 -18.26 19.16 -3.20
CA MET A 308 -17.33 19.89 -2.34
C MET A 308 -16.15 20.40 -3.16
N GLU A 309 -16.06 21.71 -3.33
CA GLU A 309 -14.87 22.37 -3.86
C GLU A 309 -13.82 22.42 -2.74
N THR A 310 -12.65 21.83 -2.97
CA THR A 310 -11.48 22.04 -2.12
C THR A 310 -10.94 23.42 -2.46
N GLU A 311 -11.02 24.37 -1.53
CA GLU A 311 -10.38 25.67 -1.73
C GLU A 311 -8.85 25.45 -1.73
N PRO A 312 -8.12 25.89 -2.76
CA PRO A 312 -6.65 25.84 -2.76
C PRO A 312 -6.10 26.72 -1.62
N GLY A 313 -5.03 26.27 -1.01
CA GLY A 313 -4.30 27.09 -0.01
C GLY A 313 -3.84 28.44 -0.57
N GLU A 314 -3.47 29.36 0.31
CA GLU A 314 -2.99 30.69 -0.09
C GLU A 314 -1.61 30.62 -0.78
N ASN A 315 -0.83 29.58 -0.49
CA ASN A 315 0.49 29.38 -1.05
C ASN A 315 0.48 28.14 -1.97
N ILE A 316 0.99 28.28 -3.19
CA ILE A 316 0.95 27.22 -4.19
C ILE A 316 2.33 26.97 -4.82
N ILE A 317 2.61 25.69 -5.11
CA ILE A 317 3.79 25.29 -5.86
C ILE A 317 3.48 25.43 -7.35
N VAL A 318 4.35 26.14 -8.08
CA VAL A 318 4.18 26.36 -9.53
C VAL A 318 5.49 26.07 -10.25
N ALA A 319 5.39 25.33 -11.35
CA ALA A 319 6.48 25.23 -12.31
C ALA A 319 6.42 26.44 -13.26
N ALA A 320 7.56 27.07 -13.48
CA ALA A 320 7.70 28.17 -14.43
C ALA A 320 8.80 27.84 -15.45
N ASP A 321 8.50 28.04 -16.74
CA ASP A 321 9.45 27.90 -17.82
C ASP A 321 10.05 29.28 -18.16
N ILE A 322 11.37 29.37 -18.26
CA ILE A 322 12.05 30.56 -18.70
C ILE A 322 12.44 30.37 -20.17
N ASP A 323 12.53 31.49 -20.93
CA ASP A 323 12.88 31.55 -22.36
C ASP A 323 14.22 30.87 -22.77
N ILE A 324 14.96 30.30 -21.82
CA ILE A 324 16.26 29.64 -22.02
C ILE A 324 16.20 28.14 -21.68
N TYR A 325 15.07 27.49 -21.83
CA TYR A 325 14.88 26.03 -21.65
C TYR A 325 15.08 25.49 -20.23
N GLU A 326 15.05 26.31 -19.19
CA GLU A 326 15.12 25.84 -17.83
C GLU A 326 13.75 25.91 -17.16
N ARG A 327 13.21 24.74 -16.81
CA ARG A 327 12.08 24.59 -15.91
C ARG A 327 12.59 24.77 -14.48
N TYR A 328 11.92 25.61 -13.70
CA TYR A 328 12.21 25.76 -12.28
C TYR A 328 10.91 25.78 -11.47
N VAL A 329 11.01 25.33 -10.22
CA VAL A 329 9.91 25.30 -9.29
C VAL A 329 9.99 26.50 -8.35
N GLN A 330 8.83 27.07 -8.06
CA GLN A 330 8.68 28.20 -7.15
C GLN A 330 7.44 28.02 -6.29
N ILE A 331 7.48 28.53 -5.06
CA ILE A 331 6.28 28.73 -4.24
C ILE A 331 5.79 30.14 -4.52
N GLN A 332 4.56 30.26 -4.98
CA GLN A 332 3.85 31.53 -5.07
C GLN A 332 3.11 31.74 -3.75
N THR A 333 3.46 32.79 -3.03
CA THR A 333 2.90 33.11 -1.72
C THR A 333 1.70 34.03 -1.85
N GLY A 334 0.71 33.87 -0.98
CA GLY A 334 -0.44 34.78 -0.86
C GLY A 334 -0.06 36.19 -0.41
N SER A 335 1.12 36.37 0.17
CA SER A 335 1.63 37.63 0.69
C SER A 335 2.90 38.08 -0.02
N THR A 336 3.18 39.40 0.00
CA THR A 336 4.38 40.00 -0.62
C THR A 336 5.62 39.76 0.23
N ILE A 337 6.67 39.21 -0.37
CA ILE A 337 7.96 38.95 0.27
C ILE A 337 8.87 40.18 0.09
N ASN A 338 9.42 40.69 1.19
CA ASN A 338 10.44 41.72 1.13
C ASN A 338 11.84 41.10 1.15
N SER A 339 12.34 40.74 -0.04
CA SER A 339 13.62 40.04 -0.19
C SER A 339 14.84 40.85 0.29
N SER A 340 14.73 42.18 0.42
CA SER A 340 15.84 43.04 0.86
C SER A 340 16.05 43.06 2.38
N THR A 341 15.04 42.59 3.14
CA THR A 341 15.06 42.61 4.62
C THR A 341 14.79 41.24 5.25
N ILE A 342 14.86 40.19 4.47
CA ILE A 342 14.72 38.82 5.00
C ILE A 342 15.79 38.53 6.04
N GLN A 343 15.37 38.09 7.21
CA GLN A 343 16.27 37.58 8.25
C GLN A 343 16.37 36.06 8.12
N ILE A 344 17.60 35.59 7.89
CA ILE A 344 17.88 34.14 7.88
C ILE A 344 18.25 33.72 9.30
N LEU A 345 17.54 32.73 9.81
CA LEU A 345 17.72 32.17 11.15
C LEU A 345 18.28 30.74 11.04
N THR A 346 19.23 30.46 11.91
CA THR A 346 19.68 29.11 12.19
C THR A 346 19.25 28.77 13.61
N PRO A 347 18.26 27.90 13.80
CA PRO A 347 17.82 27.49 15.12
C PRO A 347 18.93 26.79 15.90
N LYS A 348 18.87 26.89 17.23
CA LYS A 348 19.76 26.14 18.11
C LYS A 348 19.13 24.84 18.50
N GLU A 349 19.89 23.76 18.37
CA GLU A 349 19.50 22.47 18.86
C GLU A 349 19.52 22.45 20.40
N VAL A 350 18.46 21.95 21.00
CA VAL A 350 18.37 21.75 22.43
C VAL A 350 19.01 20.42 22.78
N VAL A 351 20.13 20.49 23.52
CA VAL A 351 20.78 19.29 24.05
C VAL A 351 20.09 18.88 25.35
N PHE A 352 19.72 17.61 25.43
CA PHE A 352 19.08 17.04 26.63
C PHE A 352 19.89 15.86 27.16
N GLU A 353 19.77 15.65 28.48
CA GLU A 353 20.30 14.48 29.16
C GLU A 353 19.15 13.47 29.38
N GLY A 354 19.40 12.18 29.06
CA GLY A 354 18.43 11.11 29.22
C GLY A 354 17.95 10.52 27.91
N GLY A 355 17.23 9.40 27.99
CA GLY A 355 16.67 8.70 26.84
C GLY A 355 15.38 9.37 26.36
N ARG A 356 15.28 9.56 25.05
CA ARG A 356 14.01 9.88 24.37
C ARG A 356 13.58 8.75 23.47
N GLU A 357 14.23 7.61 23.61
CA GLU A 357 13.90 6.40 22.88
C GLU A 357 12.60 5.81 23.39
N LEU A 358 11.74 5.45 22.47
CA LEU A 358 10.51 4.74 22.70
C LEU A 358 10.54 3.43 21.91
N MET A 359 10.69 2.32 22.63
CA MET A 359 10.69 0.99 22.01
C MET A 359 9.25 0.54 21.79
N LEU A 360 8.86 0.37 20.53
CA LEU A 360 7.58 -0.25 20.16
C LEU A 360 7.81 -1.76 19.98
N PRO A 361 6.88 -2.63 20.41
CA PRO A 361 6.96 -4.05 20.11
C PRO A 361 6.68 -4.26 18.62
N MET A 362 7.69 -4.72 17.89
CA MET A 362 7.61 -5.00 16.46
C MET A 362 7.66 -6.52 16.28
N GLU A 363 6.54 -7.20 16.47
CA GLU A 363 6.39 -8.63 16.25
C GLU A 363 5.48 -8.82 15.04
N ASN A 364 6.07 -9.09 13.88
CA ASN A 364 5.32 -9.38 12.66
C ASN A 364 5.36 -10.87 12.37
N GLU A 365 4.23 -11.57 12.58
CA GLU A 365 4.07 -12.98 12.23
C GLU A 365 3.50 -13.17 10.79
N GLU A 366 3.09 -12.09 10.12
CA GLU A 366 2.48 -12.17 8.80
C GLU A 366 3.52 -12.09 7.67
N THR A 367 3.29 -12.86 6.61
CA THR A 367 4.14 -12.81 5.42
C THR A 367 3.88 -11.51 4.66
N ARG A 368 4.95 -10.74 4.42
CA ARG A 368 4.94 -9.53 3.60
C ARG A 368 5.84 -9.71 2.39
N TYR A 369 5.46 -9.07 1.29
CA TYR A 369 6.19 -9.13 0.03
C TYR A 369 6.71 -7.74 -0.32
N TYR A 370 8.04 -7.62 -0.44
CA TYR A 370 8.73 -6.38 -0.74
C TYR A 370 9.18 -6.38 -2.20
N VAL A 371 8.85 -5.33 -2.93
CA VAL A 371 9.24 -5.17 -4.32
C VAL A 371 10.43 -4.24 -4.41
N TYR A 372 11.57 -4.76 -4.78
CA TYR A 372 12.79 -3.98 -5.00
C TYR A 372 12.91 -3.63 -6.48
N GLY A 373 12.87 -2.34 -6.78
CA GLY A 373 13.13 -1.76 -8.09
C GLY A 373 14.53 -1.12 -8.17
N PRO A 374 14.79 -0.34 -9.22
CA PRO A 374 16.08 0.31 -9.43
C PRO A 374 16.47 1.34 -8.36
N TYR A 375 15.51 1.88 -7.63
CA TYR A 375 15.70 2.95 -6.68
C TYR A 375 15.48 2.55 -5.20
N GLY A 376 15.16 1.28 -4.95
CA GLY A 376 14.90 0.78 -3.61
C GLY A 376 13.64 -0.08 -3.54
N VAL A 377 12.96 -0.06 -2.39
CA VAL A 377 11.64 -0.70 -2.24
C VAL A 377 10.60 0.20 -2.88
N GLU A 378 9.91 -0.32 -3.88
CA GLU A 378 8.88 0.37 -4.66
C GLU A 378 7.47 0.06 -4.14
N GLY A 379 7.34 -0.94 -3.26
CA GLY A 379 6.07 -1.31 -2.63
C GLY A 379 6.17 -2.47 -1.66
N VAL A 380 5.22 -2.52 -0.72
CA VAL A 380 5.05 -3.61 0.25
C VAL A 380 3.62 -4.12 0.16
N PHE A 381 3.46 -5.43 0.06
CA PHE A 381 2.17 -6.09 -0.17
C PHE A 381 1.95 -7.24 0.80
N SER A 382 0.71 -7.48 1.19
CA SER A 382 0.30 -8.73 1.84
C SER A 382 0.00 -9.82 0.81
N SER A 383 -0.30 -9.46 -0.44
CA SER A 383 -0.60 -10.35 -1.54
C SER A 383 0.62 -10.57 -2.45
N PRO A 384 0.98 -11.83 -2.75
CA PRO A 384 2.05 -12.12 -3.70
C PRO A 384 1.71 -11.66 -5.12
N ALA A 385 0.44 -11.69 -5.53
CA ALA A 385 0.01 -11.24 -6.87
C ALA A 385 0.27 -9.75 -7.09
N GLY A 386 -0.08 -8.90 -6.11
CA GLY A 386 0.20 -7.46 -6.18
C GLY A 386 1.69 -7.17 -6.29
N ALA A 387 2.49 -7.84 -5.45
CA ALA A 387 3.94 -7.70 -5.48
C ALA A 387 4.56 -8.17 -6.81
N VAL A 388 4.14 -9.33 -7.33
CA VAL A 388 4.65 -9.85 -8.61
C VAL A 388 4.28 -8.95 -9.78
N ASN A 389 3.07 -8.39 -9.80
CA ASN A 389 2.64 -7.46 -10.86
C ASN A 389 3.50 -6.19 -10.85
N LEU A 390 3.68 -5.55 -9.70
CA LEU A 390 4.56 -4.37 -9.58
C LEU A 390 6.01 -4.74 -9.94
N GLY A 391 6.54 -5.85 -9.42
CA GLY A 391 7.88 -6.33 -9.74
C GLY A 391 8.07 -6.58 -11.24
N TYR A 392 7.04 -7.10 -11.92
CA TYR A 392 7.04 -7.28 -13.36
C TYR A 392 7.11 -5.96 -14.13
N GLU A 393 6.32 -4.97 -13.73
CA GLU A 393 6.30 -3.62 -14.35
C GLU A 393 7.62 -2.88 -14.15
N MET A 394 8.18 -2.93 -12.94
CA MET A 394 9.41 -2.23 -12.57
C MET A 394 10.69 -2.98 -12.99
N ALA A 395 10.56 -4.17 -13.57
CA ALA A 395 11.68 -5.09 -13.84
C ALA A 395 12.50 -5.41 -12.57
N GLY A 396 11.81 -5.54 -11.45
CA GLY A 396 12.36 -5.66 -10.11
C GLY A 396 12.49 -7.09 -9.59
N VAL A 397 12.66 -7.19 -8.27
CA VAL A 397 12.73 -8.44 -7.49
C VAL A 397 11.71 -8.36 -6.37
N VAL A 398 10.99 -9.46 -6.14
CA VAL A 398 10.07 -9.62 -5.00
C VAL A 398 10.71 -10.55 -3.99
N VAL A 399 10.79 -10.11 -2.74
CA VAL A 399 11.27 -10.93 -1.61
C VAL A 399 10.23 -10.88 -0.49
N ASP A 400 10.21 -11.90 0.36
CA ASP A 400 9.39 -11.88 1.57
C ASP A 400 10.17 -11.31 2.77
N ASN A 401 9.51 -11.23 3.92
CA ASN A 401 10.10 -10.77 5.17
C ASN A 401 11.21 -11.68 5.73
N SER A 402 11.34 -12.93 5.24
CA SER A 402 12.48 -13.82 5.55
C SER A 402 13.68 -13.59 4.63
N GLY A 403 13.54 -12.78 3.58
CA GLY A 403 14.53 -12.56 2.54
C GLY A 403 14.51 -13.61 1.42
N THR A 404 13.48 -14.48 1.40
CA THR A 404 13.30 -15.46 0.33
C THR A 404 12.87 -14.77 -0.95
N VAL A 405 13.54 -15.07 -2.08
CA VAL A 405 13.16 -14.51 -3.38
C VAL A 405 11.91 -15.22 -3.88
N ILE A 406 10.80 -14.47 -3.91
CA ILE A 406 9.50 -14.94 -4.39
C ILE A 406 9.43 -14.90 -5.91
N TRP A 407 9.93 -13.82 -6.51
CA TRP A 407 9.93 -13.61 -7.95
C TRP A 407 11.01 -12.63 -8.37
N MET A 408 11.55 -12.79 -9.57
CA MET A 408 12.46 -11.79 -10.14
C MET A 408 12.33 -11.70 -11.66
N ARG A 409 12.51 -10.50 -12.19
CA ARG A 409 12.67 -10.29 -13.62
C ARG A 409 14.07 -10.69 -14.07
N GLY A 410 14.24 -11.95 -14.41
CA GLY A 410 15.53 -12.50 -14.87
C GLY A 410 15.44 -13.01 -16.32
N ASN A 411 16.61 -13.40 -16.87
CA ASN A 411 16.65 -14.08 -18.14
C ASN A 411 16.03 -15.47 -18.01
N ARG A 412 14.85 -15.66 -18.61
CA ARG A 412 14.23 -16.97 -18.72
C ARG A 412 15.02 -17.84 -19.70
N ALA A 413 15.12 -19.12 -19.45
CA ALA A 413 15.66 -20.08 -20.41
C ALA A 413 14.87 -20.03 -21.72
N ALA A 414 15.50 -20.34 -22.86
CA ALA A 414 14.81 -20.38 -24.14
C ALA A 414 13.69 -21.44 -24.18
N ARG A 415 13.79 -22.45 -23.34
CA ARG A 415 12.78 -23.50 -23.16
C ARG A 415 12.97 -24.18 -21.82
N ASN A 416 11.86 -24.60 -21.21
CA ASN A 416 11.86 -25.55 -20.09
C ASN A 416 10.62 -26.46 -20.20
N GLN A 417 10.72 -27.66 -19.66
CA GLN A 417 9.58 -28.57 -19.55
C GLN A 417 9.77 -29.49 -18.34
N ILE A 418 8.81 -29.53 -17.46
CA ILE A 418 8.75 -30.39 -16.29
C ILE A 418 8.37 -31.80 -16.75
N THR A 419 9.36 -32.61 -17.09
CA THR A 419 9.15 -33.94 -17.70
C THR A 419 8.58 -34.98 -16.75
N ALA A 420 8.58 -34.70 -15.43
CA ALA A 420 7.98 -35.57 -14.43
C ALA A 420 6.45 -35.53 -14.43
N ILE A 421 5.83 -34.48 -15.02
CA ILE A 421 4.40 -34.39 -15.18
C ILE A 421 4.02 -35.03 -16.52
N ALA A 422 3.25 -36.10 -16.46
CA ALA A 422 2.76 -36.83 -17.61
C ALA A 422 1.30 -36.47 -17.92
N GLU A 423 0.80 -36.97 -19.06
CA GLU A 423 -0.61 -36.88 -19.42
C GLU A 423 -1.48 -37.54 -18.33
N ALA A 424 -2.50 -36.79 -17.90
CA ALA A 424 -3.48 -37.26 -16.92
C ALA A 424 -4.86 -36.74 -17.32
N GLY A 425 -5.89 -37.53 -17.10
CA GLY A 425 -7.24 -37.20 -17.49
C GLY A 425 -8.23 -37.34 -16.35
N VAL A 426 -9.37 -36.66 -16.49
CA VAL A 426 -10.52 -36.78 -15.58
C VAL A 426 -11.04 -38.22 -15.55
N THR A 427 -11.61 -38.62 -14.43
CA THR A 427 -12.27 -39.94 -14.23
C THR A 427 -13.67 -39.72 -13.67
N GLU A 428 -14.44 -40.79 -13.50
CA GLU A 428 -15.76 -40.70 -12.82
C GLU A 428 -15.65 -40.23 -11.36
N GLU A 429 -14.44 -40.33 -10.76
CA GLU A 429 -14.17 -40.04 -9.35
C GLU A 429 -13.30 -38.81 -9.15
N LYS A 430 -12.79 -38.20 -10.22
CA LYS A 430 -11.88 -37.03 -10.14
C LYS A 430 -12.14 -36.03 -11.25
N ASN A 431 -12.39 -34.79 -10.87
CA ASN A 431 -12.50 -33.66 -11.79
C ASN A 431 -11.12 -33.14 -12.26
N SER A 432 -11.09 -32.16 -13.16
CA SER A 432 -9.86 -31.62 -13.73
C SER A 432 -8.97 -30.94 -12.68
N LEU A 433 -9.56 -30.25 -11.71
CA LEU A 433 -8.86 -29.56 -10.62
C LEU A 433 -8.14 -30.58 -9.70
N ALA A 434 -8.83 -31.65 -9.29
CA ALA A 434 -8.23 -32.70 -8.47
C ALA A 434 -7.07 -33.42 -9.19
N VAL A 435 -7.19 -33.64 -10.50
CA VAL A 435 -6.10 -34.24 -11.30
C VAL A 435 -4.90 -33.33 -11.37
N CYS A 436 -5.10 -32.02 -11.54
CA CYS A 436 -4.03 -31.03 -11.52
C CYS A 436 -3.31 -31.00 -10.15
N LEU A 437 -4.06 -30.90 -9.06
CA LEU A 437 -3.51 -30.90 -7.70
C LEU A 437 -2.74 -32.19 -7.38
N ASP A 438 -3.31 -33.34 -7.70
CA ASP A 438 -2.62 -34.62 -7.52
C ASP A 438 -1.31 -34.71 -8.30
N SER A 439 -1.26 -34.10 -9.50
CA SER A 439 -0.06 -34.04 -10.33
C SER A 439 1.01 -33.12 -9.73
N MET A 440 0.60 -31.97 -9.15
CA MET A 440 1.50 -31.07 -8.41
C MET A 440 2.06 -31.74 -7.17
N LEU A 441 1.22 -32.36 -6.36
CA LEU A 441 1.62 -33.06 -5.15
C LEU A 441 2.51 -34.28 -5.44
N ALA A 442 2.21 -35.02 -6.52
CA ALA A 442 3.02 -36.16 -6.93
C ALA A 442 4.44 -35.74 -7.38
N LEU A 443 4.60 -34.56 -7.97
CA LEU A 443 5.92 -33.99 -8.31
C LEU A 443 6.78 -33.81 -7.05
N GLU A 444 6.17 -33.44 -5.92
CA GLU A 444 6.82 -33.31 -4.61
C GLU A 444 6.86 -34.62 -3.80
N GLY A 445 6.52 -35.74 -4.46
CA GLY A 445 6.57 -37.07 -3.83
C GLY A 445 5.35 -37.41 -2.97
N MET A 446 4.32 -36.57 -2.97
CA MET A 446 3.09 -36.77 -2.20
C MET A 446 2.00 -37.41 -3.06
N ILE A 447 1.59 -38.60 -2.73
CA ILE A 447 0.47 -39.28 -3.42
C ILE A 447 -0.83 -39.02 -2.64
N ARG A 448 -1.75 -38.28 -3.26
CA ARG A 448 -3.02 -37.85 -2.64
C ARG A 448 -4.20 -38.09 -3.58
N ASN A 449 -5.38 -37.93 -3.03
CA ASN A 449 -6.63 -37.85 -3.78
C ASN A 449 -7.32 -36.53 -3.41
N SER A 450 -6.98 -35.48 -4.15
CA SER A 450 -7.44 -34.12 -3.88
C SER A 450 -8.93 -33.92 -4.04
N GLU A 451 -9.63 -34.80 -4.79
CA GLU A 451 -11.11 -34.79 -4.87
C GLU A 451 -11.79 -34.94 -3.50
N ILE A 452 -11.16 -35.68 -2.57
CA ILE A 452 -11.70 -35.85 -1.22
C ILE A 452 -11.66 -34.54 -0.45
N PHE A 453 -10.56 -33.81 -0.54
CA PHE A 453 -10.36 -32.52 0.14
C PHE A 453 -11.26 -31.43 -0.45
N LEU A 454 -11.36 -31.36 -1.78
CA LEU A 454 -12.30 -30.47 -2.48
C LEU A 454 -13.74 -30.77 -2.10
N GLY A 455 -14.11 -32.08 -2.00
CA GLY A 455 -15.43 -32.49 -1.55
C GLY A 455 -15.74 -32.18 -0.08
N GLN A 456 -14.73 -31.88 0.74
CA GLN A 456 -14.84 -31.38 2.12
C GLN A 456 -14.93 -29.87 2.20
N GLY A 457 -14.81 -29.18 1.06
CA GLY A 457 -14.85 -27.71 0.97
C GLY A 457 -13.52 -27.01 1.16
N GLN A 458 -12.38 -27.75 1.16
CA GLN A 458 -11.07 -27.11 1.21
C GLN A 458 -10.75 -26.39 -0.10
N THR A 459 -10.12 -25.22 0.01
CA THR A 459 -9.61 -24.44 -1.12
C THR A 459 -8.30 -25.01 -1.65
N VAL A 460 -7.91 -24.61 -2.86
CA VAL A 460 -6.62 -25.02 -3.47
C VAL A 460 -5.42 -24.61 -2.61
N PRO A 461 -5.33 -23.37 -2.11
CA PRO A 461 -4.24 -22.99 -1.21
C PRO A 461 -4.16 -23.83 0.05
N GLU A 462 -5.31 -24.12 0.70
CA GLU A 462 -5.35 -24.96 1.90
C GLU A 462 -4.87 -26.39 1.62
N ILE A 463 -5.34 -27.00 0.51
CA ILE A 463 -4.90 -28.34 0.12
C ILE A 463 -3.41 -28.40 -0.13
N LEU A 464 -2.86 -27.41 -0.82
CA LEU A 464 -1.42 -27.34 -1.08
C LEU A 464 -0.64 -27.10 0.21
N GLN A 465 -1.06 -26.17 1.08
CA GLN A 465 -0.38 -25.85 2.34
C GLN A 465 -0.37 -27.05 3.31
N ASP A 466 -1.51 -27.76 3.44
CA ASP A 466 -1.61 -28.94 4.31
C ASP A 466 -0.70 -30.09 3.86
N ASN A 467 -0.44 -30.19 2.56
CA ASN A 467 0.35 -31.29 1.99
C ASN A 467 1.80 -30.92 1.67
N LEU A 468 2.12 -29.63 1.62
CA LEU A 468 3.45 -29.09 1.36
C LEU A 468 3.81 -28.08 2.46
N PRO A 469 4.01 -28.53 3.72
CA PRO A 469 4.22 -27.62 4.86
C PRO A 469 5.51 -26.79 4.76
N ASP A 470 6.50 -27.28 3.99
CA ASP A 470 7.78 -26.59 3.76
C ASP A 470 7.77 -25.76 2.47
N ALA A 471 6.60 -25.48 1.91
CA ALA A 471 6.43 -24.65 0.72
C ALA A 471 5.55 -23.44 1.04
N GLN A 472 5.87 -22.31 0.45
CA GLN A 472 5.03 -21.12 0.46
C GLN A 472 4.08 -21.17 -0.74
N ILE A 473 2.79 -21.14 -0.48
CA ILE A 473 1.76 -21.17 -1.53
C ILE A 473 1.52 -19.75 -2.02
N LEU A 474 1.44 -19.58 -3.32
CA LEU A 474 1.29 -18.28 -3.97
C LEU A 474 0.01 -18.25 -4.80
N ASP A 475 -0.92 -17.42 -4.38
CA ASP A 475 -2.03 -16.99 -5.22
C ASP A 475 -1.56 -15.82 -6.08
N LEU A 476 -1.55 -16.03 -7.40
CA LEU A 476 -1.05 -15.09 -8.40
C LEU A 476 -2.16 -14.63 -9.34
N GLN A 477 -3.38 -14.56 -8.86
CA GLN A 477 -4.52 -14.11 -9.64
C GLN A 477 -4.27 -12.71 -10.20
N GLY A 478 -4.58 -12.53 -11.49
CA GLY A 478 -4.38 -11.27 -12.21
C GLY A 478 -2.95 -11.03 -12.70
N CYS A 479 -2.01 -11.93 -12.39
CA CYS A 479 -0.67 -11.85 -12.97
C CYS A 479 -0.69 -12.21 -14.46
N SER A 480 0.31 -11.76 -15.21
CA SER A 480 0.44 -12.15 -16.61
C SER A 480 1.03 -13.56 -16.74
N LEU A 481 0.70 -14.26 -17.84
CA LEU A 481 1.33 -15.55 -18.17
C LEU A 481 2.87 -15.43 -18.19
N ASP A 482 3.41 -14.35 -18.74
CA ASP A 482 4.87 -14.14 -18.80
C ASP A 482 5.50 -14.04 -17.39
N ALA A 483 4.81 -13.43 -16.44
CA ALA A 483 5.27 -13.37 -15.06
C ALA A 483 5.29 -14.76 -14.40
N VAL A 484 4.24 -15.55 -14.55
CA VAL A 484 4.15 -16.86 -13.89
C VAL A 484 5.04 -17.94 -14.53
N LEU A 485 5.49 -17.76 -15.77
CA LEU A 485 6.50 -18.64 -16.37
C LEU A 485 7.86 -18.61 -15.66
N TYR A 486 8.08 -17.64 -14.77
CA TYR A 486 9.19 -17.64 -13.84
C TYR A 486 9.28 -18.93 -13.01
N TYR A 487 8.14 -19.38 -12.48
CA TYR A 487 8.06 -20.61 -11.68
C TYR A 487 8.29 -21.86 -12.52
N VAL A 488 7.69 -21.91 -13.70
CA VAL A 488 7.90 -23.03 -14.64
C VAL A 488 9.36 -23.15 -15.04
N ASN A 489 10.08 -22.02 -15.14
CA ASN A 489 11.52 -22.01 -15.40
C ASN A 489 12.36 -22.62 -14.25
N GLN A 490 11.78 -22.76 -13.06
CA GLN A 490 12.38 -23.39 -11.87
C GLN A 490 11.84 -24.80 -11.61
N ASP A 491 11.24 -25.43 -12.61
CA ASP A 491 10.63 -26.75 -12.52
C ASP A 491 9.44 -26.84 -11.53
N ILE A 492 8.74 -25.71 -11.31
CA ILE A 492 7.55 -25.62 -10.49
C ILE A 492 6.34 -25.41 -11.40
N PRO A 493 5.33 -26.30 -11.39
CA PRO A 493 4.14 -26.16 -12.23
C PRO A 493 3.23 -25.04 -11.72
N VAL A 494 2.50 -24.44 -12.66
CA VAL A 494 1.50 -23.42 -12.34
C VAL A 494 0.11 -23.95 -12.65
N LEU A 495 -0.74 -24.01 -11.65
CA LEU A 495 -2.15 -24.33 -11.78
C LEU A 495 -2.89 -23.13 -12.35
N VAL A 496 -3.75 -23.37 -13.32
CA VAL A 496 -4.65 -22.36 -13.89
C VAL A 496 -6.07 -22.82 -13.74
N MET A 497 -6.88 -22.05 -13.05
CA MET A 497 -8.31 -22.29 -12.93
C MET A 497 -9.06 -21.51 -14.00
N LEU A 498 -10.07 -22.11 -14.59
CA LEU A 498 -10.88 -21.55 -15.67
C LEU A 498 -12.29 -21.25 -15.17
N GLU A 499 -12.93 -20.23 -15.72
CA GLU A 499 -14.30 -19.81 -15.33
C GLU A 499 -15.36 -20.91 -15.38
N ASN A 500 -15.17 -21.90 -16.25
CA ASN A 500 -16.09 -23.05 -16.35
C ASN A 500 -15.93 -24.10 -15.25
N GLY A 501 -15.03 -23.86 -14.27
CA GLY A 501 -14.69 -24.77 -13.18
C GLY A 501 -13.68 -25.87 -13.55
N ASP A 502 -13.16 -25.88 -14.77
CA ASP A 502 -12.05 -26.74 -15.16
C ASP A 502 -10.71 -26.15 -14.71
N ALA A 503 -9.68 -26.99 -14.68
CA ALA A 503 -8.31 -26.55 -14.41
C ALA A 503 -7.32 -27.21 -15.37
N VAL A 504 -6.21 -26.51 -15.59
CA VAL A 504 -5.08 -26.98 -16.39
C VAL A 504 -3.76 -26.70 -15.66
N LEU A 505 -2.67 -27.42 -16.00
CA LEU A 505 -1.34 -27.14 -15.52
C LEU A 505 -0.44 -26.61 -16.62
N VAL A 506 0.22 -25.50 -16.36
CA VAL A 506 1.36 -25.05 -17.16
C VAL A 506 2.60 -25.80 -16.68
N THR A 507 3.17 -26.62 -17.55
CA THR A 507 4.26 -27.54 -17.23
C THR A 507 5.53 -27.29 -18.03
N GLY A 508 5.51 -26.33 -18.96
CA GLY A 508 6.67 -25.98 -19.76
C GLY A 508 6.41 -24.84 -20.73
N PHE A 509 7.48 -24.41 -21.37
CA PHE A 509 7.43 -23.39 -22.42
C PHE A 509 8.62 -23.52 -23.38
N ASP A 510 8.49 -22.93 -24.55
CA ASP A 510 9.56 -22.54 -25.44
C ASP A 510 9.36 -21.09 -25.92
N GLU A 511 10.13 -20.62 -26.88
CA GLU A 511 10.08 -19.25 -27.38
C GLU A 511 8.70 -18.84 -27.90
N PHE A 512 7.94 -19.80 -28.44
CA PHE A 512 6.67 -19.54 -29.13
C PHE A 512 5.47 -20.23 -28.49
N ASN A 513 5.69 -21.19 -27.60
CA ASN A 513 4.62 -22.05 -27.09
C ASN A 513 4.71 -22.24 -25.57
N VAL A 514 3.54 -22.55 -24.98
CA VAL A 514 3.38 -23.04 -23.61
C VAL A 514 3.00 -24.53 -23.67
N VAL A 515 3.53 -25.32 -22.76
CA VAL A 515 3.17 -26.73 -22.60
C VAL A 515 2.11 -26.85 -21.52
N ILE A 516 0.96 -27.36 -21.88
CA ILE A 516 -0.23 -27.44 -21.03
C ILE A 516 -0.64 -28.91 -20.86
N MET A 517 -0.83 -29.31 -19.60
CA MET A 517 -1.53 -30.55 -19.25
C MET A 517 -2.99 -30.18 -18.99
N GLU A 518 -3.88 -30.72 -19.81
CA GLU A 518 -5.32 -30.47 -19.78
C GLU A 518 -6.09 -31.76 -19.44
N PRO A 519 -6.50 -31.95 -18.18
CA PRO A 519 -7.15 -33.17 -17.76
C PRO A 519 -8.51 -33.45 -18.44
N SER A 520 -9.25 -32.39 -18.80
CA SER A 520 -10.56 -32.55 -19.50
C SER A 520 -10.42 -33.28 -20.84
N THR A 521 -9.27 -33.08 -21.54
CA THR A 521 -8.94 -33.82 -22.77
C THR A 521 -7.98 -34.98 -22.55
N GLY A 522 -7.39 -35.11 -21.37
CA GLY A 522 -6.37 -36.09 -21.03
C GLY A 522 -5.07 -35.95 -21.78
N ARG A 523 -4.73 -34.73 -22.24
CA ARG A 523 -3.59 -34.46 -23.12
C ARG A 523 -2.58 -33.52 -22.49
N LEU A 524 -1.33 -33.72 -22.92
CA LEU A 524 -0.24 -32.79 -22.74
C LEU A 524 0.13 -32.26 -24.13
N TYR A 525 -0.03 -30.95 -24.36
CA TYR A 525 0.18 -30.38 -25.69
C TYR A 525 0.84 -28.99 -25.62
N ARG A 526 1.27 -28.49 -26.77
CA ARG A 526 1.82 -27.15 -26.92
C ARG A 526 0.77 -26.25 -27.55
N ASN A 527 0.56 -25.10 -26.93
CA ASN A 527 -0.29 -24.03 -27.45
C ASN A 527 0.53 -22.77 -27.66
N GLY A 528 0.16 -21.94 -28.65
CA GLY A 528 0.88 -20.69 -28.93
C GLY A 528 0.93 -19.77 -27.72
N MET A 529 2.07 -19.10 -27.47
CA MET A 529 2.27 -18.24 -26.29
C MET A 529 1.18 -17.15 -26.20
N ASN A 530 0.94 -16.44 -27.31
CA ASN A 530 -0.04 -15.35 -27.34
C ASN A 530 -1.49 -15.86 -27.20
N ASP A 531 -1.80 -16.98 -27.86
CA ASP A 531 -3.13 -17.58 -27.78
C ASP A 531 -3.42 -18.07 -26.36
N THR A 532 -2.40 -18.62 -25.69
CA THR A 532 -2.52 -19.07 -24.28
C THR A 532 -2.67 -17.86 -23.34
N ALA A 533 -1.90 -16.81 -23.55
CA ALA A 533 -2.01 -15.59 -22.74
C ALA A 533 -3.41 -14.96 -22.86
N GLN A 534 -3.94 -14.91 -24.07
CA GLN A 534 -5.31 -14.43 -24.30
C GLN A 534 -6.34 -15.35 -23.64
N TRP A 535 -6.21 -16.67 -23.81
CA TRP A 535 -7.11 -17.63 -23.22
C TRP A 535 -7.16 -17.53 -21.69
N PHE A 536 -6.00 -17.44 -21.03
CA PHE A 536 -5.95 -17.31 -19.58
C PHE A 536 -6.45 -15.93 -19.11
N SER A 537 -6.18 -14.87 -19.86
CA SER A 537 -6.73 -13.54 -19.56
C SER A 537 -8.25 -13.47 -19.67
N GLU A 538 -8.84 -14.17 -20.65
CA GLU A 538 -10.30 -14.32 -20.79
C GLU A 538 -10.93 -15.15 -19.66
N ASN A 539 -10.11 -15.90 -18.91
CA ASN A 539 -10.50 -16.67 -17.71
C ASN A 539 -9.96 -16.05 -16.41
N GLY A 540 -9.70 -14.74 -16.38
CA GLY A 540 -9.33 -14.00 -15.18
C GLY A 540 -7.89 -14.19 -14.67
N ASN A 541 -7.01 -14.87 -15.43
CA ASN A 541 -5.62 -15.16 -15.04
C ASN A 541 -5.51 -15.77 -13.62
N CYS A 542 -6.35 -16.73 -13.30
CA CYS A 542 -6.35 -17.35 -11.98
C CYS A 542 -5.23 -18.39 -11.87
N PHE A 543 -4.06 -17.95 -11.44
CA PHE A 543 -2.85 -18.76 -11.30
C PHE A 543 -2.56 -19.06 -9.84
N ILE A 544 -2.28 -20.32 -9.51
CA ILE A 544 -1.82 -20.76 -8.20
C ILE A 544 -0.58 -21.62 -8.36
N THR A 545 0.43 -21.36 -7.54
CA THR A 545 1.66 -22.13 -7.52
C THR A 545 2.27 -22.13 -6.11
N TYR A 546 3.50 -22.60 -5.97
CA TYR A 546 4.24 -22.60 -4.72
C TYR A 546 5.72 -22.34 -4.97
N ILE A 547 6.46 -21.99 -3.94
CA ILE A 547 7.91 -22.01 -3.91
C ILE A 547 8.37 -22.92 -2.78
N ARG A 548 9.53 -23.57 -2.96
CA ARG A 548 10.15 -24.38 -1.93
C ARG A 548 11.02 -23.49 -1.07
N GLU A 549 10.92 -23.56 0.24
CA GLU A 549 11.90 -22.98 1.13
C GLU A 549 13.26 -23.63 0.84
N GLN A 550 14.31 -22.80 0.68
CA GLN A 550 15.66 -23.25 0.36
C GLN A 550 16.42 -23.67 1.61
#